data_40e32f2b424a33c96f5317eb0ddba72c
#
_entry.id   40e32f2b424a33c96f5317eb0ddba72c
#
_cell.length_a   1.000
_cell.length_b   1.000
_cell.length_c   1.000
_cell.angle_alpha   90.00
_cell.angle_beta   90.00
_cell.angle_gamma   90.00
#
_symmetry.space_group_name_H-M   'P 1'
#
loop_
_entity.id
_entity.type
_entity.pdbx_description
1 polymer ?
#
loop_
_entity_poly.entity_id
_entity_poly.type
_entity_poly.pdbx_seq_one_letter_code
_entity_poly.pdbx_strand_id
1 'polypeptide(L)'
;MALWGGRFSQGADSRFKQFNDSLRFDYRLAEQDIQGSMAWAKALVKVGVLTEGEQGKLQQAMEVLLASVQQDPQQILSSDAEDIHSWVESQLIAAVGDLGKKLHTGRSRNDQVATDLKLWCKAQGELLLGSITALQQGLVASARANQAAVLPGYTHLQRAQPVTYAHWALAYVEMLERDYSRLQDALKRLDTSPLGCGALAGTAYAIDREALALDMGFSGATRNSLDSVSDRDHVVELMHVASLSMTHLSRFAEDLIFYNTGEAGFVELSDAVTSGSSLMPQKKNPDALELIRGKTGRVVGAQMGMLMSLKALPLAYNKDMQEDKEGLFDALDTWHDCLDMAALVLIDLKVNGERTMAAAQGGYANATELADYLVAKGIPFREAHHIVGETVVYAIQVKKPLEELTIGEFQRFSPVIEFDVYPNLELEATLAKRVAKGGVAREQIEGALVAAEAWLAQRT
;
A
#
# COMPACT_ATOMS: atom_id res chain seq x y z
N MET A 1 -10.23 39.24 7.14
CA MET A 1 -9.13 39.95 7.84
C MET A 1 -8.20 38.88 8.40
N ALA A 2 -6.88 39.06 8.23
CA ALA A 2 -5.94 38.09 8.82
C ALA A 2 -6.06 38.13 10.36
N LEU A 3 -6.15 36.97 11.00
CA LEU A 3 -6.34 36.82 12.45
C LEU A 3 -5.12 37.31 13.26
N TRP A 4 -3.98 37.62 12.59
CA TRP A 4 -2.68 37.99 13.18
C TRP A 4 -2.15 39.38 12.77
N GLY A 5 -3.01 40.38 12.53
CA GLY A 5 -2.69 41.65 11.87
C GLY A 5 -2.07 42.78 12.74
N GLY A 6 -1.97 42.63 14.06
CA GLY A 6 -1.70 43.79 14.97
C GLY A 6 -0.34 44.48 14.79
N ARG A 7 0.69 43.84 14.20
CA ARG A 7 2.03 44.41 13.97
C ARG A 7 2.20 45.02 12.59
N PHE A 8 1.37 44.63 11.63
CA PHE A 8 1.55 44.95 10.21
C PHE A 8 0.79 46.21 9.86
N SER A 9 1.46 47.13 9.17
CA SER A 9 0.88 48.42 8.71
C SER A 9 0.29 48.34 7.29
N GLN A 10 0.52 47.20 6.60
CA GLN A 10 0.03 46.99 5.23
C GLN A 10 -0.55 45.59 5.11
N GLY A 11 -1.53 45.42 4.21
CA GLY A 11 -2.03 44.09 3.83
C GLY A 11 -0.99 43.27 3.01
N ALA A 12 -1.11 41.96 3.03
CA ALA A 12 -0.27 41.07 2.22
C ALA A 12 -0.52 41.32 0.70
N ASP A 13 0.55 41.26 -0.10
CA ASP A 13 0.45 41.25 -1.57
C ASP A 13 -0.40 40.05 -2.02
N SER A 14 -1.24 40.24 -3.03
CA SER A 14 -2.14 39.19 -3.52
C SER A 14 -1.40 37.95 -4.03
N ARG A 15 -0.24 38.14 -4.66
CA ARG A 15 0.60 37.03 -5.15
C ARG A 15 1.26 36.27 -4.02
N PHE A 16 1.69 37.00 -2.96
CA PHE A 16 2.18 36.35 -1.74
C PHE A 16 1.08 35.53 -1.07
N LYS A 17 -0.15 36.07 -0.98
CA LYS A 17 -1.30 35.33 -0.44
C LYS A 17 -1.55 34.07 -1.22
N GLN A 18 -1.63 34.13 -2.55
CA GLN A 18 -1.82 32.96 -3.40
C GLN A 18 -0.70 31.90 -3.28
N PHE A 19 0.56 32.34 -3.07
CA PHE A 19 1.70 31.46 -2.88
C PHE A 19 1.75 30.82 -1.49
N ASN A 20 1.27 31.56 -0.47
CA ASN A 20 1.35 31.17 0.93
C ASN A 20 0.17 30.32 1.40
N ASP A 21 -1.04 30.58 0.86
CA ASP A 21 -2.28 29.98 1.35
C ASP A 21 -2.35 28.49 1.01
N SER A 22 -2.79 27.69 2.00
CA SER A 22 -2.83 26.23 1.92
C SER A 22 -4.23 25.64 1.84
N LEU A 23 -5.29 26.44 1.97
CA LEU A 23 -6.68 25.97 2.02
C LEU A 23 -7.05 25.03 0.86
N ARG A 24 -6.48 25.25 -0.32
CA ARG A 24 -6.73 24.45 -1.54
C ARG A 24 -6.40 22.95 -1.38
N PHE A 25 -5.56 22.58 -0.41
CA PHE A 25 -5.20 21.18 -0.14
C PHE A 25 -5.42 20.79 1.33
N ASP A 26 -5.22 21.70 2.31
CA ASP A 26 -5.36 21.36 3.72
C ASP A 26 -6.82 21.33 4.21
N TYR A 27 -7.79 21.71 3.37
CA TYR A 27 -9.22 21.53 3.65
C TYR A 27 -9.56 20.08 4.02
N ARG A 28 -8.74 19.14 3.61
CA ARG A 28 -8.83 17.69 3.91
C ARG A 28 -8.61 17.38 5.40
N LEU A 29 -8.06 18.31 6.17
CA LEU A 29 -7.86 18.20 7.62
C LEU A 29 -9.02 18.76 8.44
N ALA A 30 -10.11 19.21 7.80
CA ALA A 30 -11.22 19.89 8.47
C ALA A 30 -11.83 19.08 9.61
N GLU A 31 -12.07 17.77 9.40
CA GLU A 31 -12.62 16.90 10.44
C GLU A 31 -11.67 16.78 11.64
N GLN A 32 -10.37 16.63 11.37
CA GLN A 32 -9.34 16.49 12.39
C GLN A 32 -9.16 17.77 13.20
N ASP A 33 -9.18 18.94 12.54
CA ASP A 33 -9.12 20.24 13.21
C ASP A 33 -10.31 20.45 14.16
N ILE A 34 -11.52 20.10 13.71
CA ILE A 34 -12.73 20.19 14.53
C ILE A 34 -12.65 19.22 15.71
N GLN A 35 -12.22 17.96 15.50
CA GLN A 35 -12.05 16.98 16.56
C GLN A 35 -11.01 17.41 17.59
N GLY A 36 -9.84 17.87 17.14
CA GLY A 36 -8.80 18.42 18.01
C GLY A 36 -9.27 19.65 18.80
N SER A 37 -10.07 20.51 18.15
CA SER A 37 -10.66 21.70 18.78
C SER A 37 -11.71 21.34 19.84
N MET A 38 -12.53 20.31 19.63
CA MET A 38 -13.47 19.80 20.64
C MET A 38 -12.74 19.27 21.88
N ALA A 39 -11.69 18.49 21.70
CA ALA A 39 -10.86 17.99 22.80
C ALA A 39 -10.14 19.12 23.53
N TRP A 40 -9.62 20.10 22.80
CA TRP A 40 -8.98 21.29 23.39
C TRP A 40 -9.95 22.11 24.23
N ALA A 41 -11.20 22.34 23.78
CA ALA A 41 -12.22 23.05 24.55
C ALA A 41 -12.49 22.39 25.91
N LYS A 42 -12.55 21.04 25.95
CA LYS A 42 -12.68 20.28 27.21
C LYS A 42 -11.47 20.47 28.12
N ALA A 43 -10.27 20.51 27.59
CA ALA A 43 -9.04 20.73 28.34
C ALA A 43 -9.01 22.17 28.93
N LEU A 44 -9.50 23.17 28.18
CA LEU A 44 -9.59 24.56 28.64
C LEU A 44 -10.57 24.75 29.81
N VAL A 45 -11.62 23.93 29.93
CA VAL A 45 -12.50 23.91 31.12
C VAL A 45 -11.73 23.49 32.37
N LYS A 46 -10.94 22.43 32.27
CA LYS A 46 -10.15 21.90 33.41
C LYS A 46 -9.15 22.91 33.96
N VAL A 47 -8.67 23.83 33.15
CA VAL A 47 -7.74 24.89 33.56
C VAL A 47 -8.43 26.26 33.81
N GLY A 48 -9.76 26.30 33.79
CA GLY A 48 -10.55 27.49 34.15
C GLY A 48 -10.61 28.59 33.10
N VAL A 49 -10.19 28.33 31.86
CA VAL A 49 -10.30 29.28 30.73
C VAL A 49 -11.73 29.36 30.20
N LEU A 50 -12.39 28.20 30.14
CA LEU A 50 -13.78 28.07 29.75
C LEU A 50 -14.62 27.57 30.94
N THR A 51 -15.87 27.98 30.99
CA THR A 51 -16.88 27.31 31.82
C THR A 51 -17.47 26.13 31.10
N GLU A 52 -18.09 25.20 31.82
CA GLU A 52 -18.80 24.04 31.20
C GLU A 52 -19.91 24.52 30.24
N GLY A 53 -20.63 25.59 30.56
CA GLY A 53 -21.66 26.17 29.70
C GLY A 53 -21.11 26.78 28.41
N GLU A 54 -19.91 27.40 28.44
CA GLU A 54 -19.20 27.89 27.26
C GLU A 54 -18.69 26.73 26.38
N GLN A 55 -18.12 25.71 27.02
CA GLN A 55 -17.67 24.51 26.34
C GLN A 55 -18.84 23.79 25.63
N GLY A 56 -20.00 23.66 26.31
CA GLY A 56 -21.18 23.04 25.70
C GLY A 56 -21.67 23.78 24.44
N LYS A 57 -21.63 25.13 24.44
CA LYS A 57 -21.96 25.91 23.23
C LYS A 57 -20.96 25.73 22.11
N LEU A 58 -19.66 25.71 22.41
CA LEU A 58 -18.61 25.43 21.44
C LEU A 58 -18.75 24.00 20.85
N GLN A 59 -18.98 23.03 21.72
CA GLN A 59 -19.19 21.64 21.33
C GLN A 59 -20.34 21.50 20.32
N GLN A 60 -21.51 22.08 20.63
CA GLN A 60 -22.67 22.04 19.75
C GLN A 60 -22.39 22.70 18.39
N ALA A 61 -21.70 23.84 18.38
CA ALA A 61 -21.34 24.52 17.13
C ALA A 61 -20.36 23.69 16.28
N MET A 62 -19.39 23.07 16.94
CA MET A 62 -18.41 22.19 16.26
C MET A 62 -19.05 20.92 15.73
N GLU A 63 -20.01 20.31 16.42
CA GLU A 63 -20.76 19.13 15.94
C GLU A 63 -21.58 19.46 14.68
N VAL A 64 -22.23 20.63 14.66
CA VAL A 64 -22.96 21.11 13.48
C VAL A 64 -21.99 21.36 12.31
N LEU A 65 -20.85 21.98 12.58
CA LEU A 65 -19.84 22.23 11.56
C LEU A 65 -19.25 20.93 11.02
N LEU A 66 -18.94 19.97 11.89
CA LEU A 66 -18.45 18.64 11.50
C LEU A 66 -19.43 17.93 10.57
N ALA A 67 -20.71 17.88 10.94
CA ALA A 67 -21.73 17.28 10.11
C ALA A 67 -21.85 17.96 8.72
N SER A 68 -21.73 19.29 8.68
CA SER A 68 -21.73 20.04 7.41
C SER A 68 -20.53 19.73 6.53
N VAL A 69 -19.32 19.64 7.12
CA VAL A 69 -18.08 19.28 6.42
C VAL A 69 -18.13 17.86 5.89
N GLN A 70 -18.64 16.91 6.68
CA GLN A 70 -18.79 15.52 6.26
C GLN A 70 -19.78 15.36 5.09
N GLN A 71 -20.82 16.20 5.05
CA GLN A 71 -21.79 16.19 3.96
C GLN A 71 -21.21 16.77 2.66
N ASP A 72 -20.49 17.89 2.75
CA ASP A 72 -19.89 18.57 1.59
C ASP A 72 -18.55 19.24 1.98
N PRO A 73 -17.42 18.52 1.91
CA PRO A 73 -16.12 19.09 2.19
C PRO A 73 -15.67 20.14 1.15
N GLN A 74 -16.24 20.14 -0.05
CA GLN A 74 -15.86 21.07 -1.13
C GLN A 74 -16.36 22.50 -0.87
N GLN A 75 -17.35 22.69 0.01
CA GLN A 75 -17.82 24.01 0.42
C GLN A 75 -16.71 24.90 0.96
N ILE A 76 -15.69 24.30 1.60
CA ILE A 76 -14.54 24.98 2.19
C ILE A 76 -13.75 25.76 1.12
N LEU A 77 -13.62 25.20 -0.08
CA LEU A 77 -12.82 25.77 -1.17
C LEU A 77 -13.39 27.08 -1.74
N SER A 78 -14.62 27.45 -1.40
CA SER A 78 -15.22 28.74 -1.75
C SER A 78 -14.76 29.89 -0.85
N SER A 79 -13.98 29.60 0.23
CA SER A 79 -13.51 30.58 1.20
C SER A 79 -12.20 31.24 0.80
N ASP A 80 -12.00 32.50 1.24
CA ASP A 80 -10.75 33.25 1.14
C ASP A 80 -9.80 33.03 2.33
N ALA A 81 -10.06 32.05 3.21
CA ALA A 81 -9.22 31.75 4.37
C ALA A 81 -7.82 31.30 3.93
N GLU A 82 -6.80 31.61 4.74
CA GLU A 82 -5.41 31.25 4.47
C GLU A 82 -5.20 29.73 4.53
N ASP A 83 -5.82 29.10 5.53
CA ASP A 83 -5.72 27.66 5.83
C ASP A 83 -7.02 27.14 6.44
N ILE A 84 -7.13 25.84 6.58
CA ILE A 84 -8.31 25.17 7.16
C ILE A 84 -8.55 25.61 8.61
N HIS A 85 -7.51 25.86 9.38
CA HIS A 85 -7.60 26.26 10.78
C HIS A 85 -8.23 27.64 10.92
N SER A 86 -7.84 28.58 10.06
CA SER A 86 -8.45 29.92 9.98
C SER A 86 -9.91 29.84 9.52
N TRP A 87 -10.21 28.92 8.64
CA TRP A 87 -11.58 28.68 8.19
C TRP A 87 -12.46 28.16 9.34
N VAL A 88 -12.03 27.10 10.04
CA VAL A 88 -12.77 26.54 11.19
C VAL A 88 -12.98 27.61 12.28
N GLU A 89 -11.93 28.36 12.65
CA GLU A 89 -12.02 29.43 13.62
C GLU A 89 -13.04 30.52 13.19
N SER A 90 -13.04 30.89 11.91
CA SER A 90 -14.00 31.86 11.37
C SER A 90 -15.45 31.38 11.44
N GLN A 91 -15.70 30.10 11.14
CA GLN A 91 -17.03 29.48 11.24
C GLN A 91 -17.52 29.44 12.69
N LEU A 92 -16.63 29.12 13.64
CA LEU A 92 -16.97 29.13 15.07
C LEU A 92 -17.28 30.54 15.57
N ILE A 93 -16.49 31.55 15.19
CA ILE A 93 -16.75 32.94 15.55
C ILE A 93 -18.10 33.41 14.97
N ALA A 94 -18.43 33.00 13.76
CA ALA A 94 -19.73 33.30 13.15
C ALA A 94 -20.90 32.66 13.91
N ALA A 95 -20.70 31.43 14.42
CA ALA A 95 -21.75 30.65 15.11
C ALA A 95 -21.95 31.11 16.59
N VAL A 96 -20.85 31.39 17.32
CA VAL A 96 -20.90 31.62 18.78
C VAL A 96 -20.31 32.97 19.22
N GLY A 97 -19.97 33.85 18.28
CA GLY A 97 -19.43 35.20 18.54
C GLY A 97 -18.06 35.16 19.21
N ASP A 98 -17.82 36.10 20.13
CA ASP A 98 -16.54 36.26 20.83
C ASP A 98 -16.12 35.03 21.64
N LEU A 99 -17.03 34.13 21.94
CA LEU A 99 -16.71 32.85 22.58
C LEU A 99 -15.79 32.00 21.71
N GLY A 100 -15.97 32.00 20.39
CA GLY A 100 -15.09 31.29 19.45
C GLY A 100 -13.63 31.72 19.56
N LYS A 101 -13.37 32.99 19.86
CA LYS A 101 -12.00 33.52 20.02
C LYS A 101 -11.26 32.97 21.24
N LYS A 102 -11.98 32.49 22.28
CA LYS A 102 -11.35 31.85 23.45
C LYS A 102 -10.70 30.53 23.17
N LEU A 103 -11.16 29.82 22.13
CA LEU A 103 -10.71 28.46 21.82
C LEU A 103 -9.21 28.41 21.48
N HIS A 104 -8.64 29.48 20.92
CA HIS A 104 -7.21 29.50 20.56
C HIS A 104 -6.29 29.72 21.78
N THR A 105 -6.84 29.98 22.97
CA THR A 105 -6.07 30.25 24.21
C THR A 105 -5.11 29.07 24.50
N GLY A 106 -3.82 29.38 24.66
CA GLY A 106 -2.78 28.41 25.03
C GLY A 106 -2.34 27.44 23.92
N ARG A 107 -2.97 27.48 22.75
CA ARG A 107 -2.64 26.68 21.56
C ARG A 107 -1.85 27.51 20.56
N SER A 108 -0.99 26.84 19.78
CA SER A 108 -0.34 27.44 18.62
C SER A 108 -0.85 26.77 17.34
N ARG A 109 -0.72 27.45 16.20
CA ARG A 109 -0.91 26.82 14.89
C ARG A 109 0.02 25.63 14.69
N ASN A 110 1.23 25.66 15.29
CA ASN A 110 2.26 24.62 15.12
C ASN A 110 1.84 23.27 15.70
N ASP A 111 1.36 23.22 16.96
CA ASP A 111 0.89 21.98 17.57
C ASP A 111 -0.47 21.53 17.02
N GLN A 112 -1.32 22.47 16.61
CA GLN A 112 -2.59 22.22 15.95
C GLN A 112 -2.38 21.48 14.63
N VAL A 113 -1.61 22.04 13.69
CA VAL A 113 -1.31 21.44 12.37
C VAL A 113 -0.68 20.06 12.52
N ALA A 114 0.30 19.91 13.44
CA ALA A 114 0.96 18.63 13.66
C ALA A 114 0.00 17.55 14.19
N THR A 115 -0.96 17.94 15.05
CA THR A 115 -1.99 17.04 15.58
C THR A 115 -2.95 16.60 14.49
N ASP A 116 -3.47 17.55 13.73
CA ASP A 116 -4.46 17.30 12.69
C ASP A 116 -3.90 16.39 11.59
N LEU A 117 -2.64 16.63 11.19
CA LEU A 117 -1.95 15.77 10.22
C LEU A 117 -1.77 14.33 10.73
N LYS A 118 -1.40 14.16 12.01
CA LYS A 118 -1.29 12.81 12.62
C LYS A 118 -2.65 12.12 12.72
N LEU A 119 -3.72 12.82 13.10
CA LEU A 119 -5.09 12.28 13.11
C LEU A 119 -5.53 11.83 11.71
N TRP A 120 -5.25 12.67 10.70
CA TRP A 120 -5.55 12.34 9.30
C TRP A 120 -4.76 11.12 8.85
N CYS A 121 -3.46 11.05 9.14
CA CYS A 121 -2.62 9.90 8.83
C CYS A 121 -3.12 8.61 9.49
N LYS A 122 -3.61 8.69 10.73
CA LYS A 122 -4.25 7.54 11.41
C LYS A 122 -5.46 7.04 10.64
N ALA A 123 -6.38 7.94 10.30
CA ALA A 123 -7.59 7.59 9.58
C ALA A 123 -7.29 6.99 8.19
N GLN A 124 -6.34 7.60 7.45
CA GLN A 124 -5.92 7.05 6.14
C GLN A 124 -5.20 5.70 6.28
N GLY A 125 -4.41 5.54 7.33
CA GLY A 125 -3.73 4.26 7.60
C GLY A 125 -4.71 3.11 7.83
N GLU A 126 -5.79 3.33 8.57
CA GLU A 126 -6.83 2.33 8.79
C GLU A 126 -7.55 1.96 7.47
N LEU A 127 -7.87 2.94 6.62
CA LEU A 127 -8.44 2.68 5.29
C LEU A 127 -7.50 1.83 4.44
N LEU A 128 -6.22 2.16 4.42
CA LEU A 128 -5.19 1.43 3.65
C LEU A 128 -4.98 0.00 4.16
N LEU A 129 -5.03 -0.24 5.48
CA LEU A 129 -5.04 -1.60 6.04
C LEU A 129 -6.23 -2.41 5.50
N GLY A 130 -7.40 -1.78 5.40
CA GLY A 130 -8.58 -2.36 4.79
C GLY A 130 -8.37 -2.72 3.31
N SER A 131 -7.82 -1.81 2.50
CA SER A 131 -7.57 -2.05 1.07
C SER A 131 -6.52 -3.14 0.84
N ILE A 132 -5.44 -3.19 1.65
CA ILE A 132 -4.47 -4.29 1.58
C ILE A 132 -5.17 -5.62 1.88
N THR A 133 -5.99 -5.67 2.93
CA THR A 133 -6.74 -6.86 3.31
C THR A 133 -7.69 -7.31 2.20
N ALA A 134 -8.41 -6.38 1.58
CA ALA A 134 -9.32 -6.67 0.47
C ALA A 134 -8.59 -7.27 -0.75
N LEU A 135 -7.44 -6.71 -1.11
CA LEU A 135 -6.61 -7.26 -2.18
C LEU A 135 -6.07 -8.67 -1.84
N GLN A 136 -5.64 -8.89 -0.60
CA GLN A 136 -5.21 -10.22 -0.14
C GLN A 136 -6.35 -11.23 -0.21
N GLN A 137 -7.56 -10.87 0.21
CA GLN A 137 -8.77 -11.70 0.09
C GLN A 137 -9.07 -12.02 -1.38
N GLY A 138 -8.98 -11.04 -2.27
CA GLY A 138 -9.15 -11.23 -3.72
C GLY A 138 -8.12 -12.22 -4.30
N LEU A 139 -6.85 -12.11 -3.92
CA LEU A 139 -5.78 -13.03 -4.34
C LEU A 139 -6.03 -14.46 -3.83
N VAL A 140 -6.42 -14.63 -2.57
CA VAL A 140 -6.72 -15.94 -1.98
C VAL A 140 -7.93 -16.56 -2.65
N ALA A 141 -9.00 -15.82 -2.88
CA ALA A 141 -10.19 -16.28 -3.59
C ALA A 141 -9.87 -16.72 -5.04
N SER A 142 -9.09 -15.90 -5.77
CA SER A 142 -8.64 -16.23 -7.12
C SER A 142 -7.73 -17.46 -7.14
N ALA A 143 -6.81 -17.59 -6.17
CA ALA A 143 -5.96 -18.76 -5.99
C ALA A 143 -6.77 -20.03 -5.73
N ARG A 144 -7.78 -19.93 -4.86
CA ARG A 144 -8.69 -21.04 -4.54
C ARG A 144 -9.48 -21.51 -5.76
N ALA A 145 -10.01 -20.57 -6.54
CA ALA A 145 -10.78 -20.86 -7.76
C ALA A 145 -9.94 -21.51 -8.86
N ASN A 146 -8.63 -21.23 -8.90
CA ASN A 146 -7.70 -21.69 -9.94
C ASN A 146 -6.60 -22.62 -9.39
N GLN A 147 -6.84 -23.31 -8.28
CA GLN A 147 -5.83 -24.11 -7.57
C GLN A 147 -5.20 -25.20 -8.43
N ALA A 148 -5.95 -25.75 -9.37
CA ALA A 148 -5.46 -26.81 -10.28
C ALA A 148 -4.69 -26.27 -11.49
N ALA A 149 -4.71 -24.96 -11.75
CA ALA A 149 -4.05 -24.39 -12.91
C ALA A 149 -2.53 -24.36 -12.73
N VAL A 150 -1.82 -25.08 -13.59
CA VAL A 150 -0.36 -25.09 -13.63
C VAL A 150 0.12 -23.92 -14.48
N LEU A 151 1.16 -23.22 -14.02
CA LEU A 151 1.85 -22.15 -14.74
C LEU A 151 3.30 -22.56 -15.04
N PRO A 152 3.89 -22.13 -16.15
CA PRO A 152 5.33 -22.16 -16.29
C PRO A 152 5.95 -21.13 -15.31
N GLY A 153 6.87 -21.55 -14.46
CA GLY A 153 7.70 -20.65 -13.69
C GLY A 153 8.76 -19.97 -14.58
N TYR A 154 9.16 -18.77 -14.21
CA TYR A 154 10.15 -18.00 -14.96
C TYR A 154 11.28 -17.50 -14.05
N THR A 155 12.50 -17.63 -14.54
CA THR A 155 13.67 -16.89 -14.05
C THR A 155 14.36 -16.27 -15.27
N HIS A 156 14.82 -15.02 -15.15
CA HIS A 156 15.43 -14.30 -16.29
C HIS A 156 14.51 -14.19 -17.53
N LEU A 157 13.19 -14.23 -17.33
CA LEU A 157 12.17 -14.37 -18.39
C LEU A 157 12.35 -15.61 -19.27
N GLN A 158 13.10 -16.60 -18.80
CA GLN A 158 13.19 -17.92 -19.39
C GLN A 158 12.34 -18.90 -18.60
N ARG A 159 11.71 -19.85 -19.29
CA ARG A 159 10.95 -20.93 -18.64
C ARG A 159 11.87 -21.72 -17.71
N ALA A 160 11.38 -21.94 -16.51
CA ALA A 160 12.03 -22.68 -15.45
C ALA A 160 11.12 -23.82 -14.98
N GLN A 161 11.18 -24.16 -13.70
CA GLN A 161 10.33 -25.19 -13.13
C GLN A 161 8.84 -24.78 -13.15
N PRO A 162 7.91 -25.73 -13.32
CA PRO A 162 6.49 -25.45 -13.25
C PRO A 162 6.08 -25.05 -11.82
N VAL A 163 5.10 -24.14 -11.74
CA VAL A 163 4.43 -23.71 -10.51
C VAL A 163 2.92 -23.81 -10.69
N THR A 164 2.12 -23.41 -9.72
CA THR A 164 0.68 -23.26 -9.89
C THR A 164 0.28 -21.78 -9.86
N TYR A 165 -0.87 -21.45 -10.46
CA TYR A 165 -1.45 -20.10 -10.32
C TYR A 165 -1.66 -19.74 -8.86
N ALA A 166 -2.12 -20.67 -8.03
CA ALA A 166 -2.31 -20.46 -6.60
C ALA A 166 -0.98 -20.13 -5.91
N HIS A 167 0.11 -20.80 -6.27
CA HIS A 167 1.44 -20.50 -5.72
C HIS A 167 1.92 -19.08 -6.08
N TRP A 168 1.71 -18.69 -7.34
CA TRP A 168 1.99 -17.33 -7.80
C TRP A 168 1.17 -16.28 -7.04
N ALA A 169 -0.14 -16.46 -6.90
CA ALA A 169 -1.01 -15.52 -6.19
C ALA A 169 -0.64 -15.41 -4.71
N LEU A 170 -0.34 -16.54 -4.04
CA LEU A 170 0.10 -16.57 -2.65
C LEU A 170 1.44 -15.84 -2.43
N ALA A 171 2.33 -15.78 -3.42
CA ALA A 171 3.55 -14.98 -3.31
C ALA A 171 3.24 -13.48 -3.15
N TYR A 172 2.20 -12.96 -3.82
CA TYR A 172 1.74 -11.58 -3.63
C TYR A 172 0.99 -11.38 -2.31
N VAL A 173 0.26 -12.38 -1.84
CA VAL A 173 -0.32 -12.36 -0.48
C VAL A 173 0.77 -12.17 0.57
N GLU A 174 1.89 -12.87 0.47
CA GLU A 174 3.05 -12.73 1.37
C GLU A 174 3.74 -11.37 1.26
N MET A 175 3.79 -10.76 0.06
CA MET A 175 4.33 -9.40 -0.10
C MET A 175 3.44 -8.37 0.60
N LEU A 176 2.13 -8.45 0.38
CA LEU A 176 1.13 -7.57 0.99
C LEU A 176 1.05 -7.77 2.51
N GLU A 177 1.30 -8.97 3.02
CA GLU A 177 1.39 -9.22 4.47
C GLU A 177 2.52 -8.42 5.11
N ARG A 178 3.67 -8.38 4.48
CA ARG A 178 4.78 -7.54 4.93
C ARG A 178 4.46 -6.05 4.83
N ASP A 179 3.66 -5.62 3.84
CA ASP A 179 3.23 -4.22 3.70
C ASP A 179 2.20 -3.85 4.79
N TYR A 180 1.25 -4.74 5.07
CA TYR A 180 0.30 -4.61 6.18
C TYR A 180 1.02 -4.43 7.51
N SER A 181 1.96 -5.31 7.82
CA SER A 181 2.75 -5.25 9.05
C SER A 181 3.57 -3.95 9.17
N ARG A 182 4.19 -3.49 8.06
CA ARG A 182 4.92 -2.20 8.04
C ARG A 182 3.98 -1.03 8.31
N LEU A 183 2.79 -1.03 7.72
CA LEU A 183 1.81 0.02 7.94
C LEU A 183 1.35 0.04 9.39
N GLN A 184 1.06 -1.13 10.00
CA GLN A 184 0.73 -1.21 11.42
C GLN A 184 1.84 -0.66 12.31
N ASP A 185 3.10 -0.98 12.01
CA ASP A 185 4.25 -0.46 12.77
C ASP A 185 4.41 1.06 12.60
N ALA A 186 4.17 1.61 11.43
CA ALA A 186 4.18 3.05 11.18
C ALA A 186 3.06 3.75 11.98
N LEU A 187 1.84 3.22 11.93
CA LEU A 187 0.69 3.73 12.68
C LEU A 187 0.95 3.70 14.19
N LYS A 188 1.59 2.67 14.72
CA LYS A 188 1.96 2.57 16.12
C LYS A 188 2.96 3.65 16.55
N ARG A 189 3.92 4.01 15.69
CA ARG A 189 4.91 5.06 16.01
C ARG A 189 4.32 6.46 15.94
N LEU A 190 3.40 6.73 15.03
CA LEU A 190 2.74 8.04 14.93
C LEU A 190 1.70 8.29 16.02
N ASP A 191 1.28 7.26 16.77
CA ASP A 191 0.14 7.26 17.70
C ASP A 191 0.42 8.02 19.01
N THR A 192 0.97 9.22 18.91
CA THR A 192 1.22 10.13 20.03
C THR A 192 0.86 11.57 19.65
N SER A 193 0.10 12.25 20.52
CA SER A 193 -0.43 13.60 20.28
C SER A 193 0.57 14.71 20.59
N PRO A 194 0.83 15.64 19.66
CA PRO A 194 1.59 16.86 19.92
C PRO A 194 0.77 17.99 20.53
N LEU A 195 -0.58 17.92 20.62
CA LEU A 195 -1.42 19.00 21.08
C LEU A 195 -1.07 19.43 22.53
N GLY A 196 -0.99 20.72 22.76
CA GLY A 196 -0.54 21.32 24.02
C GLY A 196 0.97 21.58 24.09
N CYS A 197 1.73 21.29 22.98
CA CYS A 197 3.12 21.71 22.86
C CYS A 197 3.29 23.20 22.57
N GLY A 198 2.21 23.90 22.23
CA GLY A 198 2.26 25.29 21.82
C GLY A 198 3.12 25.48 20.57
N ALA A 199 3.78 26.64 20.47
CA ALA A 199 4.64 26.91 19.31
C ALA A 199 5.90 26.00 19.26
N LEU A 200 6.51 25.72 20.43
CA LEU A 200 7.70 24.88 20.61
C LEU A 200 8.10 24.58 22.07
N ALA A 201 7.62 25.42 23.02
CA ALA A 201 8.08 25.40 24.42
C ALA A 201 7.04 24.88 25.43
N GLY A 202 5.91 24.38 24.94
CA GLY A 202 4.74 24.04 25.74
C GLY A 202 3.79 25.24 25.91
N THR A 203 2.66 24.99 26.60
CA THR A 203 1.69 26.04 26.97
C THR A 203 1.88 26.46 28.42
N ALA A 204 1.51 27.72 28.73
CA ALA A 204 1.53 28.26 30.11
C ALA A 204 0.38 27.72 30.99
N TYR A 205 -0.58 27.04 30.42
CA TYR A 205 -1.72 26.44 31.10
C TYR A 205 -1.39 25.00 31.52
N ALA A 206 -1.85 24.61 32.71
CA ALA A 206 -1.61 23.25 33.25
C ALA A 206 -2.50 22.19 32.58
N ILE A 207 -2.39 22.09 31.25
CA ILE A 207 -3.12 21.09 30.43
C ILE A 207 -2.60 19.70 30.75
N ASP A 208 -3.51 18.79 31.08
CA ASP A 208 -3.24 17.36 31.12
C ASP A 208 -3.17 16.82 29.67
N ARG A 209 -1.96 16.76 29.13
CA ARG A 209 -1.73 16.34 27.75
C ARG A 209 -1.98 14.85 27.51
N GLU A 210 -1.82 14.00 28.55
CA GLU A 210 -2.14 12.58 28.44
C GLU A 210 -3.65 12.37 28.30
N ALA A 211 -4.45 13.00 29.18
CA ALA A 211 -5.91 12.94 29.06
C ALA A 211 -6.42 13.55 27.74
N LEU A 212 -5.79 14.63 27.27
CA LEU A 212 -6.10 15.26 25.98
C LEU A 212 -5.81 14.34 24.79
N ALA A 213 -4.67 13.65 24.81
CA ALA A 213 -4.29 12.68 23.77
C ALA A 213 -5.28 11.51 23.70
N LEU A 214 -5.65 10.94 24.84
CA LEU A 214 -6.62 9.84 24.92
C LEU A 214 -8.02 10.27 24.43
N ASP A 215 -8.46 11.51 24.71
CA ASP A 215 -9.76 12.04 24.24
C ASP A 215 -9.83 12.14 22.70
N MET A 216 -8.68 12.27 22.02
CA MET A 216 -8.54 12.27 20.57
C MET A 216 -8.24 10.88 19.97
N GLY A 217 -8.16 9.84 20.80
CA GLY A 217 -7.86 8.47 20.35
C GLY A 217 -6.39 8.18 20.08
N PHE A 218 -5.45 8.99 20.58
CA PHE A 218 -4.02 8.64 20.62
C PHE A 218 -3.70 7.76 21.82
N SER A 219 -2.62 7.00 21.76
CA SER A 219 -2.13 6.16 22.87
C SER A 219 -1.50 6.98 24.00
N GLY A 220 -1.14 8.24 23.79
CA GLY A 220 -0.53 9.13 24.77
C GLY A 220 -0.02 10.43 24.14
N ALA A 221 0.63 11.26 24.96
CA ALA A 221 1.21 12.52 24.54
C ALA A 221 2.68 12.38 24.12
N THR A 222 3.15 13.22 23.22
CA THR A 222 4.57 13.33 22.88
C THR A 222 5.37 13.90 24.07
N ARG A 223 6.66 13.54 24.19
CA ARG A 223 7.48 13.77 25.38
C ARG A 223 8.27 15.09 25.36
N ASN A 224 8.53 15.66 24.19
CA ASN A 224 9.30 16.90 24.05
C ASN A 224 8.58 17.86 23.11
N SER A 225 8.23 19.05 23.57
CA SER A 225 7.41 20.02 22.82
C SER A 225 8.12 20.58 21.59
N LEU A 226 9.44 20.70 21.61
CA LEU A 226 10.21 21.22 20.49
C LEU A 226 10.29 20.20 19.34
N ASP A 227 10.54 18.94 19.68
CA ASP A 227 10.51 17.81 18.74
C ASP A 227 9.10 17.62 18.16
N SER A 228 8.08 17.65 19.01
CA SER A 228 6.68 17.36 18.65
C SER A 228 6.11 18.20 17.54
N VAL A 229 6.46 19.50 17.48
CA VAL A 229 5.99 20.43 16.44
C VAL A 229 6.88 20.39 15.19
N SER A 230 8.06 19.76 15.29
CA SER A 230 9.05 19.58 14.21
C SER A 230 8.93 18.23 13.53
N ASP A 231 8.45 17.21 14.24
CA ASP A 231 8.38 15.82 13.76
C ASP A 231 7.48 15.69 12.53
N ARG A 232 8.08 15.11 11.47
CA ARG A 232 7.39 14.65 10.25
C ARG A 232 7.87 13.23 9.85
N ASP A 233 8.49 12.49 10.78
CA ASP A 233 8.96 11.13 10.52
C ASP A 233 7.80 10.24 10.07
N HIS A 234 6.63 10.39 10.67
CA HIS A 234 5.42 9.67 10.30
C HIS A 234 4.99 9.91 8.84
N VAL A 235 5.19 11.11 8.30
CA VAL A 235 4.90 11.44 6.89
C VAL A 235 5.85 10.65 5.97
N VAL A 236 7.15 10.73 6.25
CA VAL A 236 8.18 10.01 5.48
C VAL A 236 7.99 8.51 5.57
N GLU A 237 7.67 8.00 6.75
CA GLU A 237 7.49 6.57 7.00
C GLU A 237 6.28 6.03 6.26
N LEU A 238 5.12 6.71 6.28
CA LEU A 238 3.93 6.31 5.53
C LEU A 238 4.20 6.33 4.02
N MET A 239 4.86 7.37 3.51
CA MET A 239 5.27 7.42 2.10
C MET A 239 6.26 6.31 1.74
N HIS A 240 7.13 5.89 2.67
CA HIS A 240 8.05 4.77 2.47
C HIS A 240 7.30 3.44 2.36
N VAL A 241 6.36 3.20 3.25
CA VAL A 241 5.48 2.00 3.18
C VAL A 241 4.73 1.98 1.85
N ALA A 242 4.12 3.13 1.46
CA ALA A 242 3.46 3.29 0.19
C ALA A 242 4.38 2.99 -1.01
N SER A 243 5.60 3.54 -1.02
CA SER A 243 6.59 3.34 -2.08
C SER A 243 6.98 1.87 -2.25
N LEU A 244 7.18 1.15 -1.14
CA LEU A 244 7.53 -0.26 -1.17
C LEU A 244 6.34 -1.12 -1.64
N SER A 245 5.15 -0.85 -1.13
CA SER A 245 3.92 -1.53 -1.55
C SER A 245 3.61 -1.28 -3.04
N MET A 246 3.76 -0.05 -3.53
CA MET A 246 3.64 0.27 -4.95
C MET A 246 4.67 -0.48 -5.82
N THR A 247 5.87 -0.75 -5.28
CA THR A 247 6.86 -1.61 -5.96
C THR A 247 6.37 -3.05 -6.07
N HIS A 248 5.69 -3.58 -5.05
CA HIS A 248 5.05 -4.89 -5.11
C HIS A 248 3.91 -4.92 -6.12
N LEU A 249 3.04 -3.89 -6.11
CA LEU A 249 1.95 -3.75 -7.07
C LEU A 249 2.45 -3.59 -8.52
N SER A 250 3.57 -2.89 -8.72
CA SER A 250 4.22 -2.79 -10.03
C SER A 250 4.67 -4.15 -10.56
N ARG A 251 5.21 -5.01 -9.70
CA ARG A 251 5.61 -6.38 -10.07
C ARG A 251 4.38 -7.26 -10.36
N PHE A 252 3.33 -7.13 -9.55
CA PHE A 252 2.05 -7.80 -9.81
C PHE A 252 1.48 -7.40 -11.19
N ALA A 253 1.48 -6.11 -11.49
CA ALA A 253 1.03 -5.60 -12.77
C ALA A 253 1.89 -6.13 -13.93
N GLU A 254 3.22 -6.15 -13.79
CA GLU A 254 4.15 -6.64 -14.80
C GLU A 254 3.93 -8.13 -15.14
N ASP A 255 3.77 -8.97 -14.11
CA ASP A 255 3.49 -10.40 -14.31
C ASP A 255 2.18 -10.59 -15.08
N LEU A 256 1.09 -9.91 -14.68
CA LEU A 256 -0.20 -10.02 -15.34
C LEU A 256 -0.21 -9.41 -16.76
N ILE A 257 0.53 -8.31 -16.99
CA ILE A 257 0.73 -7.77 -18.35
C ILE A 257 1.38 -8.81 -19.24
N PHE A 258 2.45 -9.43 -18.76
CA PHE A 258 3.13 -10.51 -19.52
C PHE A 258 2.18 -11.70 -19.75
N TYR A 259 1.48 -12.16 -18.72
CA TYR A 259 0.56 -13.30 -18.82
C TYR A 259 -0.63 -13.02 -19.75
N ASN A 260 -1.03 -11.75 -19.89
CA ASN A 260 -2.13 -11.33 -20.77
C ASN A 260 -1.69 -11.06 -22.22
N THR A 261 -0.39 -11.10 -22.55
CA THR A 261 0.07 -10.90 -23.93
C THR A 261 -0.51 -11.98 -24.87
N GLY A 262 -0.68 -11.65 -26.16
CA GLY A 262 -1.12 -12.61 -27.18
C GLY A 262 -0.20 -13.80 -27.30
N GLU A 263 1.11 -13.62 -27.05
CA GLU A 263 2.15 -14.64 -27.09
C GLU A 263 2.05 -15.60 -25.90
N ALA A 264 1.87 -15.10 -24.68
CA ALA A 264 1.67 -15.92 -23.48
C ALA A 264 0.23 -16.45 -23.42
N GLY A 265 -0.76 -15.58 -23.37
CA GLY A 265 -2.19 -15.92 -23.31
C GLY A 265 -2.58 -16.76 -22.10
N PHE A 266 -1.88 -16.58 -20.96
CA PHE A 266 -2.08 -17.35 -19.74
C PHE A 266 -3.28 -16.88 -18.94
N VAL A 267 -3.56 -15.58 -19.03
CA VAL A 267 -4.74 -14.97 -18.43
C VAL A 267 -5.45 -14.06 -19.43
N GLU A 268 -6.74 -13.84 -19.20
CA GLU A 268 -7.55 -12.85 -19.89
C GLU A 268 -8.14 -11.90 -18.85
N LEU A 269 -7.89 -10.59 -19.03
CA LEU A 269 -8.47 -9.53 -18.22
C LEU A 269 -9.90 -9.23 -18.65
N SER A 270 -10.76 -8.82 -17.71
CA SER A 270 -12.13 -8.40 -18.03
C SER A 270 -12.15 -7.09 -18.82
N ASP A 271 -13.27 -6.82 -19.51
CA ASP A 271 -13.49 -5.56 -20.22
C ASP A 271 -13.54 -4.35 -19.28
N ALA A 272 -13.89 -4.58 -18.02
CA ALA A 272 -14.02 -3.52 -17.01
C ALA A 272 -12.68 -2.86 -16.64
N VAL A 273 -11.55 -3.51 -16.89
CA VAL A 273 -10.20 -3.04 -16.50
C VAL A 273 -9.25 -2.91 -17.68
N THR A 274 -9.80 -2.92 -18.89
CA THR A 274 -9.06 -2.85 -20.17
C THR A 274 -9.64 -1.77 -21.06
N SER A 275 -8.89 -1.34 -22.06
CA SER A 275 -9.39 -0.43 -23.09
C SER A 275 -9.15 -0.97 -24.51
N GLY A 276 -9.95 -0.49 -25.45
CA GLY A 276 -9.79 -0.79 -26.88
C GLY A 276 -8.82 0.18 -27.58
N SER A 277 -8.65 -0.03 -28.89
CA SER A 277 -7.93 0.88 -29.75
C SER A 277 -8.89 1.56 -30.73
N SER A 278 -8.76 2.87 -30.92
CA SER A 278 -9.53 3.62 -31.90
C SER A 278 -9.21 3.24 -33.35
N LEU A 279 -8.05 2.62 -33.60
CA LEU A 279 -7.58 2.22 -34.92
C LEU A 279 -7.68 0.71 -35.15
N MET A 280 -7.45 -0.09 -34.10
CA MET A 280 -7.36 -1.55 -34.19
C MET A 280 -8.49 -2.20 -33.41
N PRO A 281 -9.62 -2.59 -34.04
CA PRO A 281 -10.82 -3.06 -33.34
C PRO A 281 -10.64 -4.32 -32.50
N GLN A 282 -9.63 -5.13 -32.80
CA GLN A 282 -9.32 -6.38 -32.11
C GLN A 282 -8.46 -6.19 -30.85
N LYS A 283 -7.91 -4.99 -30.64
CA LYS A 283 -6.93 -4.73 -29.59
C LYS A 283 -7.61 -4.48 -28.25
N LYS A 284 -7.11 -5.14 -27.20
CA LYS A 284 -7.55 -5.00 -25.82
C LYS A 284 -6.31 -4.74 -24.95
N ASN A 285 -6.20 -3.54 -24.40
CA ASN A 285 -5.03 -3.07 -23.68
C ASN A 285 -5.19 -3.29 -22.17
N PRO A 286 -4.13 -3.69 -21.42
CA PRO A 286 -4.18 -3.85 -19.97
C PRO A 286 -3.95 -2.53 -19.22
N ASP A 287 -4.71 -1.45 -19.56
CA ASP A 287 -4.43 -0.09 -19.08
C ASP A 287 -4.43 0.04 -17.57
N ALA A 288 -5.31 -0.68 -16.86
CA ALA A 288 -5.34 -0.66 -15.39
C ALA A 288 -3.99 -1.10 -14.81
N LEU A 289 -3.42 -2.18 -15.34
CA LEU A 289 -2.12 -2.70 -14.89
C LEU A 289 -0.97 -1.77 -15.28
N GLU A 290 -1.00 -1.20 -16.48
CA GLU A 290 0.01 -0.23 -16.94
C GLU A 290 0.01 1.02 -16.06
N LEU A 291 -1.18 1.52 -15.67
CA LEU A 291 -1.31 2.66 -14.77
C LEU A 291 -0.81 2.34 -13.35
N ILE A 292 -1.11 1.16 -12.80
CA ILE A 292 -0.54 0.71 -11.51
C ILE A 292 0.99 0.75 -11.57
N ARG A 293 1.57 0.16 -12.61
CA ARG A 293 3.02 0.15 -12.83
C ARG A 293 3.59 1.57 -12.95
N GLY A 294 2.96 2.43 -13.73
CA GLY A 294 3.39 3.80 -13.98
C GLY A 294 3.30 4.71 -12.76
N LYS A 295 2.24 4.59 -11.96
CA LYS A 295 1.99 5.42 -10.77
C LYS A 295 3.00 5.16 -9.63
N THR A 296 3.73 4.05 -9.64
CA THR A 296 4.80 3.76 -8.67
C THR A 296 5.84 4.89 -8.61
N GLY A 297 6.25 5.42 -9.76
CA GLY A 297 7.21 6.53 -9.81
C GLY A 297 6.70 7.82 -9.17
N ARG A 298 5.40 8.09 -9.23
CA ARG A 298 4.75 9.24 -8.59
C ARG A 298 4.86 9.17 -7.07
N VAL A 299 4.54 8.02 -6.47
CA VAL A 299 4.60 7.81 -5.01
C VAL A 299 6.04 7.88 -4.50
N VAL A 300 6.97 7.22 -5.18
CA VAL A 300 8.42 7.29 -4.84
C VAL A 300 8.95 8.72 -4.96
N GLY A 301 8.54 9.46 -6.00
CA GLY A 301 8.91 10.86 -6.17
C GLY A 301 8.43 11.76 -5.04
N ALA A 302 7.20 11.57 -4.55
CA ALA A 302 6.64 12.30 -3.42
C ALA A 302 7.44 12.05 -2.13
N GLN A 303 7.81 10.80 -1.84
CA GLN A 303 8.67 10.46 -0.70
C GLN A 303 10.04 11.17 -0.78
N MET A 304 10.66 11.14 -1.94
CA MET A 304 11.97 11.80 -2.14
C MET A 304 11.86 13.32 -1.97
N GLY A 305 10.77 13.94 -2.48
CA GLY A 305 10.48 15.36 -2.30
C GLY A 305 10.40 15.73 -0.83
N MET A 306 9.66 14.94 -0.03
CA MET A 306 9.52 15.18 1.41
C MET A 306 10.84 15.07 2.18
N LEU A 307 11.66 14.06 1.87
CA LEU A 307 13.01 13.93 2.46
C LEU A 307 13.89 15.15 2.15
N MET A 308 13.79 15.71 0.94
CA MET A 308 14.55 16.89 0.55
C MET A 308 14.03 18.14 1.23
N SER A 309 12.71 18.26 1.47
CA SER A 309 12.12 19.38 2.21
C SER A 309 12.57 19.39 3.68
N LEU A 310 12.65 18.23 4.32
CA LEU A 310 13.09 18.11 5.72
C LEU A 310 14.60 18.25 5.89
N LYS A 311 15.38 17.92 4.88
CA LYS A 311 16.84 17.95 4.97
C LYS A 311 17.34 19.35 5.36
N ALA A 312 18.12 19.42 6.45
CA ALA A 312 18.74 20.62 6.97
C ALA A 312 17.76 21.72 7.50
N LEU A 313 16.49 21.41 7.72
CA LEU A 313 15.61 22.32 8.45
C LEU A 313 16.07 22.43 9.92
N PRO A 314 16.04 23.64 10.50
CA PRO A 314 16.22 23.79 11.94
C PRO A 314 15.00 23.23 12.68
N LEU A 315 15.15 22.94 13.98
CA LEU A 315 14.06 22.44 14.82
C LEU A 315 12.89 23.44 14.90
N ALA A 316 11.79 23.00 15.49
CA ALA A 316 10.49 23.62 15.53
C ALA A 316 9.82 23.67 14.16
N TYR A 317 9.08 24.71 13.83
CA TYR A 317 8.34 24.81 12.58
C TYR A 317 8.94 25.87 11.65
N ASN A 318 9.08 25.50 10.39
CA ASN A 318 9.38 26.39 9.28
C ASN A 318 8.33 26.22 8.20
N LYS A 319 8.07 27.27 7.41
CA LYS A 319 7.02 27.23 6.36
C LYS A 319 7.26 26.13 5.31
N ASP A 320 8.51 25.68 5.13
CA ASP A 320 8.88 24.52 4.32
C ASP A 320 8.07 23.26 4.67
N MET A 321 7.67 23.11 5.93
CA MET A 321 6.84 21.99 6.40
C MET A 321 5.41 22.02 5.83
N GLN A 322 5.00 23.07 5.13
CA GLN A 322 3.73 23.08 4.40
C GLN A 322 3.74 22.06 3.24
N GLU A 323 4.95 21.71 2.73
CA GLU A 323 5.15 20.67 1.71
C GLU A 323 4.87 19.23 2.23
N ASP A 324 4.61 19.07 3.52
CA ASP A 324 4.29 17.78 4.13
C ASP A 324 2.92 17.21 3.73
N LYS A 325 2.03 18.02 3.08
CA LYS A 325 0.64 17.65 2.82
C LYS A 325 0.37 17.21 1.39
N GLU A 326 0.65 18.07 0.39
CA GLU A 326 0.26 17.78 -1.00
C GLU A 326 0.85 16.47 -1.49
N GLY A 327 2.16 16.25 -1.27
CA GLY A 327 2.83 15.01 -1.66
C GLY A 327 2.36 13.78 -0.89
N LEU A 328 2.05 13.92 0.42
CA LEU A 328 1.52 12.84 1.24
C LEU A 328 0.11 12.45 0.79
N PHE A 329 -0.77 13.43 0.64
CA PHE A 329 -2.15 13.19 0.22
C PHE A 329 -2.20 12.48 -1.14
N ASP A 330 -1.44 12.99 -2.10
CA ASP A 330 -1.33 12.41 -3.42
C ASP A 330 -0.75 11.00 -3.41
N ALA A 331 0.27 10.75 -2.60
CA ALA A 331 0.91 9.43 -2.50
C ALA A 331 -0.03 8.39 -1.90
N LEU A 332 -0.74 8.72 -0.79
CA LEU A 332 -1.64 7.78 -0.13
C LEU A 332 -2.92 7.53 -0.94
N ASP A 333 -3.50 8.57 -1.57
CA ASP A 333 -4.62 8.41 -2.49
C ASP A 333 -4.24 7.52 -3.69
N THR A 334 -3.07 7.78 -4.29
CA THR A 334 -2.57 6.98 -5.41
C THR A 334 -2.35 5.52 -5.01
N TRP A 335 -1.81 5.29 -3.81
CA TRP A 335 -1.62 3.93 -3.31
C TRP A 335 -2.95 3.22 -3.05
N HIS A 336 -3.90 3.89 -2.41
CA HIS A 336 -5.25 3.39 -2.19
C HIS A 336 -5.93 2.99 -3.51
N ASP A 337 -5.97 3.90 -4.49
CA ASP A 337 -6.54 3.65 -5.81
C ASP A 337 -5.89 2.46 -6.52
N CYS A 338 -4.57 2.28 -6.38
CA CYS A 338 -3.86 1.16 -6.99
C CYS A 338 -4.14 -0.17 -6.30
N LEU A 339 -4.33 -0.20 -4.97
CA LEU A 339 -4.76 -1.39 -4.24
C LEU A 339 -6.16 -1.82 -4.68
N ASP A 340 -7.09 -0.88 -4.72
CA ASP A 340 -8.47 -1.14 -5.13
C ASP A 340 -8.56 -1.57 -6.60
N MET A 341 -7.79 -0.94 -7.48
CA MET A 341 -7.72 -1.34 -8.89
C MET A 341 -7.10 -2.74 -9.05
N ALA A 342 -6.06 -3.09 -8.28
CA ALA A 342 -5.48 -4.42 -8.29
C ALA A 342 -6.48 -5.49 -7.82
N ALA A 343 -7.29 -5.18 -6.80
CA ALA A 343 -8.37 -6.06 -6.37
C ALA A 343 -9.46 -6.22 -7.45
N LEU A 344 -9.84 -5.12 -8.12
CA LEU A 344 -10.82 -5.14 -9.21
C LEU A 344 -10.35 -6.00 -10.39
N VAL A 345 -9.05 -5.95 -10.74
CA VAL A 345 -8.46 -6.77 -11.80
C VAL A 345 -8.67 -8.27 -11.56
N LEU A 346 -8.69 -8.72 -10.30
CA LEU A 346 -8.83 -10.13 -9.95
C LEU A 346 -10.28 -10.66 -10.04
N ILE A 347 -11.30 -9.78 -9.99
CA ILE A 347 -12.72 -10.19 -9.88
C ILE A 347 -13.13 -11.10 -11.05
N ASP A 348 -12.83 -10.72 -12.28
CA ASP A 348 -13.22 -11.45 -13.50
C ASP A 348 -12.02 -11.93 -14.32
N LEU A 349 -10.84 -12.04 -13.69
CA LEU A 349 -9.65 -12.57 -14.33
C LEU A 349 -9.84 -14.04 -14.65
N LYS A 350 -9.66 -14.43 -15.91
CA LYS A 350 -9.75 -15.82 -16.37
C LYS A 350 -8.36 -16.40 -16.58
N VAL A 351 -8.12 -17.56 -16.00
CA VAL A 351 -6.89 -18.34 -16.22
C VAL A 351 -7.12 -19.33 -17.36
N ASN A 352 -6.29 -19.29 -18.39
CA ASN A 352 -6.34 -20.22 -19.52
C ASN A 352 -5.51 -21.48 -19.19
N GLY A 353 -6.14 -22.44 -18.51
CA GLY A 353 -5.49 -23.66 -18.04
C GLY A 353 -4.86 -24.51 -19.15
N GLU A 354 -5.45 -24.57 -20.36
CA GLU A 354 -4.88 -25.30 -21.48
C GLU A 354 -3.57 -24.65 -21.94
N ARG A 355 -3.57 -23.34 -22.10
CA ARG A 355 -2.39 -22.59 -22.54
C ARG A 355 -1.25 -22.64 -21.53
N THR A 356 -1.58 -22.48 -20.25
CA THR A 356 -0.59 -22.53 -19.18
C THR A 356 0.01 -23.92 -19.02
N MET A 357 -0.82 -24.97 -19.11
CA MET A 357 -0.38 -26.34 -19.07
C MET A 357 0.59 -26.67 -20.22
N ALA A 358 0.21 -26.35 -21.46
CA ALA A 358 1.07 -26.57 -22.63
C ALA A 358 2.41 -25.81 -22.52
N ALA A 359 2.36 -24.58 -21.96
CA ALA A 359 3.59 -23.81 -21.74
C ALA A 359 4.48 -24.40 -20.63
N ALA A 360 3.88 -24.95 -19.56
CA ALA A 360 4.60 -25.59 -18.46
C ALA A 360 5.26 -26.92 -18.84
N GLN A 361 4.66 -27.67 -19.78
CA GLN A 361 5.23 -28.88 -20.33
C GLN A 361 6.38 -28.62 -21.31
N GLY A 362 6.38 -27.45 -21.96
CA GLY A 362 7.40 -27.12 -22.96
C GLY A 362 8.74 -26.70 -22.36
N GLY A 363 9.78 -26.77 -23.19
CA GLY A 363 11.09 -26.20 -22.85
C GLY A 363 11.96 -27.08 -21.95
N TYR A 364 11.69 -28.36 -21.87
CA TYR A 364 12.47 -29.29 -21.04
C TYR A 364 12.48 -28.98 -19.56
N ALA A 365 11.37 -28.43 -19.05
CA ALA A 365 11.24 -28.03 -17.64
C ALA A 365 11.43 -29.19 -16.66
N ASN A 366 11.22 -30.42 -17.12
CA ASN A 366 11.42 -31.67 -16.39
C ASN A 366 12.86 -32.22 -16.43
N ALA A 367 13.80 -31.49 -17.01
CA ALA A 367 15.23 -31.89 -17.03
C ALA A 367 15.82 -32.04 -15.62
N THR A 368 15.39 -31.21 -14.68
CA THR A 368 15.80 -31.30 -13.27
C THR A 368 15.33 -32.61 -12.65
N GLU A 369 14.15 -33.12 -13.05
CA GLU A 369 13.59 -34.38 -12.55
C GLU A 369 14.42 -35.58 -13.05
N LEU A 370 14.94 -35.50 -14.28
CA LEU A 370 15.88 -36.51 -14.82
C LEU A 370 17.20 -36.48 -14.04
N ALA A 371 17.71 -35.31 -13.67
CA ALA A 371 18.92 -35.21 -12.86
C ALA A 371 18.71 -35.80 -11.46
N ASP A 372 17.60 -35.48 -10.80
CA ASP A 372 17.25 -36.04 -9.50
C ASP A 372 17.03 -37.56 -9.54
N TYR A 373 16.42 -38.08 -10.65
CA TYR A 373 16.29 -39.50 -10.91
C TYR A 373 17.66 -40.22 -10.98
N LEU A 374 18.60 -39.63 -11.72
CA LEU A 374 19.95 -40.17 -11.83
C LEU A 374 20.69 -40.14 -10.47
N VAL A 375 20.48 -39.10 -9.68
CA VAL A 375 21.04 -39.03 -8.33
C VAL A 375 20.46 -40.13 -7.43
N ALA A 376 19.17 -40.41 -7.53
CA ALA A 376 18.53 -41.51 -6.81
C ALA A 376 19.05 -42.88 -7.23
N LYS A 377 19.53 -43.03 -8.48
CA LYS A 377 20.24 -44.25 -8.99
C LYS A 377 21.73 -44.24 -8.59
N GLY A 378 22.23 -43.30 -7.80
CA GLY A 378 23.60 -43.28 -7.27
C GLY A 378 24.61 -42.46 -8.08
N ILE A 379 24.18 -41.71 -9.10
CA ILE A 379 25.06 -40.83 -9.89
C ILE A 379 25.27 -39.52 -9.11
N PRO A 380 26.53 -39.05 -8.92
CA PRO A 380 26.75 -37.73 -8.31
C PRO A 380 26.06 -36.61 -9.08
N PHE A 381 25.50 -35.62 -8.37
CA PHE A 381 24.66 -34.56 -9.00
C PHE A 381 25.34 -33.84 -10.18
N ARG A 382 26.64 -33.49 -10.06
CA ARG A 382 27.36 -32.82 -11.17
C ARG A 382 27.46 -33.65 -12.42
N GLU A 383 27.66 -34.98 -12.26
CA GLU A 383 27.68 -35.95 -13.36
C GLU A 383 26.26 -36.13 -13.93
N ALA A 384 25.25 -36.30 -13.07
CA ALA A 384 23.85 -36.35 -13.48
C ALA A 384 23.45 -35.12 -14.30
N HIS A 385 23.82 -33.92 -13.85
CA HIS A 385 23.56 -32.66 -14.54
C HIS A 385 24.21 -32.62 -15.93
N HIS A 386 25.44 -33.14 -16.07
CA HIS A 386 26.13 -33.23 -17.38
C HIS A 386 25.41 -34.20 -18.33
N ILE A 387 25.09 -35.41 -17.87
CA ILE A 387 24.33 -36.43 -18.61
C ILE A 387 22.99 -35.85 -19.09
N VAL A 388 22.27 -35.13 -18.21
CA VAL A 388 20.99 -34.51 -18.58
C VAL A 388 21.19 -33.40 -19.60
N GLY A 389 22.24 -32.60 -19.49
CA GLY A 389 22.56 -31.56 -20.48
C GLY A 389 22.76 -32.15 -21.87
N GLU A 390 23.52 -33.25 -21.99
CA GLU A 390 23.74 -33.96 -23.27
C GLU A 390 22.42 -34.58 -23.78
N THR A 391 21.60 -35.16 -22.90
CA THR A 391 20.29 -35.75 -23.24
C THR A 391 19.35 -34.66 -23.78
N VAL A 392 19.30 -33.45 -23.17
CA VAL A 392 18.49 -32.31 -23.64
C VAL A 392 18.98 -31.82 -25.00
N VAL A 393 20.30 -31.70 -25.22
CA VAL A 393 20.85 -31.37 -26.56
C VAL A 393 20.40 -32.35 -27.62
N TYR A 394 20.45 -33.66 -27.33
CA TYR A 394 19.96 -34.67 -28.23
C TYR A 394 18.44 -34.55 -28.47
N ALA A 395 17.65 -34.39 -27.42
CA ALA A 395 16.21 -34.23 -27.52
C ALA A 395 15.81 -33.02 -28.41
N ILE A 396 16.54 -31.91 -28.31
CA ILE A 396 16.38 -30.72 -29.19
C ILE A 396 16.67 -31.09 -30.65
N GLN A 397 17.75 -31.83 -30.91
CA GLN A 397 18.13 -32.24 -32.27
C GLN A 397 17.07 -33.15 -32.95
N VAL A 398 16.49 -34.06 -32.17
CA VAL A 398 15.44 -34.97 -32.68
C VAL A 398 14.02 -34.38 -32.54
N LYS A 399 13.89 -33.15 -32.00
CA LYS A 399 12.63 -32.41 -31.79
C LYS A 399 11.60 -33.22 -30.96
N LYS A 400 12.05 -33.89 -29.92
CA LYS A 400 11.20 -34.60 -28.97
C LYS A 400 11.31 -34.00 -27.58
N PRO A 401 10.23 -33.91 -26.80
CA PRO A 401 10.32 -33.69 -25.37
C PRO A 401 10.98 -34.89 -24.67
N LEU A 402 11.47 -34.74 -23.44
CA LEU A 402 12.19 -35.81 -22.73
C LEU A 402 11.32 -37.06 -22.54
N GLU A 403 10.06 -36.88 -22.21
CA GLU A 403 9.09 -37.95 -21.96
C GLU A 403 8.75 -38.80 -23.21
N GLU A 404 9.09 -38.35 -24.42
CA GLU A 404 8.91 -39.07 -25.68
C GLU A 404 10.20 -39.78 -26.18
N LEU A 405 11.32 -39.59 -25.47
CA LEU A 405 12.52 -40.34 -25.78
C LEU A 405 12.32 -41.81 -25.42
N THR A 406 12.74 -42.72 -26.29
CA THR A 406 12.72 -44.15 -26.01
C THR A 406 13.77 -44.51 -24.97
N ILE A 407 13.58 -45.61 -24.26
CA ILE A 407 14.57 -46.10 -23.29
C ILE A 407 15.95 -46.31 -23.90
N GLY A 408 16.00 -46.77 -25.14
CA GLY A 408 17.26 -46.96 -25.89
C GLY A 408 17.95 -45.63 -26.22
N GLU A 409 17.19 -44.54 -26.42
CA GLU A 409 17.74 -43.18 -26.58
C GLU A 409 18.31 -42.67 -25.27
N PHE A 410 17.62 -42.85 -24.13
CA PHE A 410 18.13 -42.49 -22.80
C PHE A 410 19.40 -43.25 -22.42
N GLN A 411 19.43 -44.59 -22.69
CA GLN A 411 20.56 -45.45 -22.33
C GLN A 411 21.85 -45.13 -23.10
N ARG A 412 21.76 -44.34 -24.17
CA ARG A 412 22.97 -43.83 -24.86
C ARG A 412 23.76 -42.85 -23.96
N PHE A 413 23.10 -42.20 -23.04
CA PHE A 413 23.70 -41.19 -22.12
C PHE A 413 24.01 -41.81 -20.76
N SER A 414 23.14 -42.69 -20.26
CA SER A 414 23.40 -43.43 -19.03
C SER A 414 22.68 -44.78 -19.02
N PRO A 415 23.40 -45.91 -18.89
CA PRO A 415 22.81 -47.25 -18.89
C PRO A 415 21.94 -47.52 -17.63
N VAL A 416 22.01 -46.68 -16.59
CA VAL A 416 21.20 -46.83 -15.36
C VAL A 416 19.77 -46.34 -15.54
N ILE A 417 19.45 -45.69 -16.67
CA ILE A 417 18.11 -45.22 -16.95
C ILE A 417 17.25 -46.42 -17.41
N GLU A 418 16.17 -46.65 -16.69
CA GLU A 418 15.22 -47.70 -16.89
C GLU A 418 13.81 -47.16 -17.13
N PHE A 419 12.80 -48.02 -17.37
CA PHE A 419 11.42 -47.62 -17.66
C PHE A 419 10.77 -46.77 -16.51
N ASP A 420 11.28 -46.85 -15.29
CA ASP A 420 10.84 -46.05 -14.15
C ASP A 420 11.19 -44.54 -14.25
N VAL A 421 11.91 -44.14 -15.31
CA VAL A 421 12.18 -42.73 -15.61
C VAL A 421 10.91 -41.99 -16.02
N TYR A 422 10.02 -42.61 -16.82
CA TYR A 422 8.86 -41.92 -17.39
C TYR A 422 7.91 -41.31 -16.34
N PRO A 423 7.47 -42.03 -15.28
CA PRO A 423 6.66 -41.43 -14.23
C PRO A 423 7.34 -40.26 -13.54
N ASN A 424 8.68 -40.23 -13.51
CA ASN A 424 9.43 -39.11 -12.92
C ASN A 424 9.45 -37.85 -13.78
N LEU A 425 9.22 -38.00 -15.09
CA LEU A 425 9.22 -36.87 -16.04
C LEU A 425 7.84 -36.25 -16.23
N GLU A 426 6.80 -36.82 -15.64
CA GLU A 426 5.45 -36.28 -15.70
C GLU A 426 5.36 -34.93 -14.93
N LEU A 427 4.61 -33.98 -15.48
CA LEU A 427 4.44 -32.64 -14.89
C LEU A 427 3.87 -32.72 -13.47
N GLU A 428 2.89 -33.58 -13.24
CA GLU A 428 2.30 -33.76 -11.90
C GLU A 428 3.31 -34.33 -10.89
N ALA A 429 4.16 -35.25 -11.32
CA ALA A 429 5.24 -35.78 -10.47
C ALA A 429 6.26 -34.69 -10.12
N THR A 430 6.56 -33.78 -11.05
CA THR A 430 7.43 -32.63 -10.83
C THR A 430 6.88 -31.73 -9.73
N LEU A 431 5.58 -31.37 -9.76
CA LEU A 431 4.93 -30.57 -8.74
C LEU A 431 4.85 -31.31 -7.40
N ALA A 432 4.45 -32.59 -7.42
CA ALA A 432 4.24 -33.39 -6.20
C ALA A 432 5.50 -33.58 -5.37
N LYS A 433 6.69 -33.58 -5.98
CA LYS A 433 7.98 -33.73 -5.29
C LYS A 433 8.40 -32.50 -4.48
N ARG A 434 7.79 -31.35 -4.67
CA ARG A 434 8.16 -30.07 -4.00
C ARG A 434 7.47 -29.93 -2.65
N VAL A 435 7.68 -30.90 -1.75
CA VAL A 435 7.00 -31.05 -0.46
C VAL A 435 7.60 -30.21 0.67
N ALA A 436 8.77 -29.58 0.47
CA ALA A 436 9.36 -28.69 1.44
C ALA A 436 8.42 -27.52 1.75
N LYS A 437 8.44 -26.99 2.98
CA LYS A 437 7.63 -25.81 3.37
C LYS A 437 7.82 -24.68 2.36
N GLY A 438 6.71 -24.16 1.84
CA GLY A 438 6.73 -23.12 0.81
C GLY A 438 6.91 -23.65 -0.62
N GLY A 439 6.95 -24.97 -0.83
CA GLY A 439 6.99 -25.58 -2.15
C GLY A 439 5.61 -25.63 -2.83
N VAL A 440 5.60 -26.12 -4.09
CA VAL A 440 4.38 -26.11 -4.92
C VAL A 440 3.55 -27.38 -4.82
N ALA A 441 3.95 -28.38 -4.02
CA ALA A 441 3.14 -29.59 -3.84
C ALA A 441 1.76 -29.22 -3.34
N ARG A 442 0.73 -29.96 -3.80
CA ARG A 442 -0.68 -29.66 -3.53
C ARG A 442 -0.97 -29.45 -2.05
N GLU A 443 -0.39 -30.27 -1.18
CA GLU A 443 -0.55 -30.18 0.27
C GLU A 443 0.06 -28.90 0.86
N GLN A 444 1.17 -28.39 0.29
CA GLN A 444 1.80 -27.14 0.70
C GLN A 444 0.93 -25.95 0.29
N ILE A 445 0.39 -25.97 -0.92
CA ILE A 445 -0.52 -24.93 -1.42
C ILE A 445 -1.81 -24.90 -0.59
N GLU A 446 -2.42 -26.06 -0.34
CA GLU A 446 -3.64 -26.17 0.47
C GLU A 446 -3.39 -25.64 1.88
N GLY A 447 -2.29 -26.05 2.51
CA GLY A 447 -1.92 -25.55 3.85
C GLY A 447 -1.70 -24.04 3.88
N ALA A 448 -1.10 -23.47 2.84
CA ALA A 448 -0.88 -22.02 2.72
C ALA A 448 -2.18 -21.25 2.50
N LEU A 449 -3.11 -21.76 1.67
CA LEU A 449 -4.43 -21.18 1.47
C LEU A 449 -5.25 -21.18 2.76
N VAL A 450 -5.33 -22.31 3.46
CA VAL A 450 -6.05 -22.42 4.74
C VAL A 450 -5.47 -21.46 5.79
N ALA A 451 -4.13 -21.35 5.86
CA ALA A 451 -3.49 -20.42 6.77
C ALA A 451 -3.81 -18.96 6.43
N ALA A 452 -3.77 -18.59 5.13
CA ALA A 452 -4.10 -17.24 4.68
C ALA A 452 -5.57 -16.90 4.96
N GLU A 453 -6.51 -17.79 4.67
CA GLU A 453 -7.93 -17.62 4.98
C GLU A 453 -8.17 -17.42 6.48
N ALA A 454 -7.49 -18.21 7.32
CA ALA A 454 -7.66 -18.16 8.76
C ALA A 454 -7.18 -16.84 9.40
N TRP A 455 -6.02 -16.30 8.99
CA TRP A 455 -5.55 -15.04 9.55
C TRP A 455 -6.22 -13.82 8.90
N LEU A 456 -6.65 -13.87 7.64
CA LEU A 456 -7.46 -12.82 7.03
C LEU A 456 -8.84 -12.68 7.71
N ALA A 457 -9.46 -13.79 8.11
CA ALA A 457 -10.72 -13.78 8.84
C ALA A 457 -10.63 -13.10 10.23
N GLN A 458 -9.43 -12.95 10.79
CA GLN A 458 -9.23 -12.25 12.07
C GLN A 458 -9.11 -10.72 11.90
N ARG A 459 -9.03 -10.21 10.67
CA ARG A 459 -8.89 -8.78 10.35
C ARG A 459 -10.20 -8.11 9.95
N THR A 460 -11.23 -8.93 9.70
CA THR A 460 -12.59 -8.48 9.43
C THR A 460 -13.42 -8.48 10.71
#